data_82a1bbc711aa140abce42cb6f4b4674a
#
_entry.id   82a1bbc711aa140abce42cb6f4b4674a
#
_cell.length_a   1.000
_cell.length_b   1.000
_cell.length_c   1.000
_cell.angle_alpha   90.00
_cell.angle_beta   90.00
_cell.angle_gamma   90.00
#
_symmetry.space_group_name_H-M   'P 1'
#
loop_
_entity.id
_entity.type
_entity.pdbx_description
1 polymer ?
#
loop_
_entity_poly.entity_id
_entity_poly.type
_entity_poly.pdbx_seq_one_letter_code
_entity_poly.pdbx_strand_id
1 'polypeptide(L)'
;LEEHLKPKEIVAELDKYIIGQDKAKRMVAIALRNRWRRQAVADEIRQEIMPNNIILIGPTGVGKTEIARRLANLANAPFIKVEASKFTEVGYVGRDVESMVRDLVELSVQMVKREKTFTVETKAEELAEERILDMLLPRSRGHHSNEAAESAEAEEKYGRTRDKLKLQLRGGFLDERQIDIELPANRFPVVEIFTPQGMEELGVNFQEMFSGIMPKKKKMRKLSVAEARRYLEQEEAAKLIDMDEVVLEALERAENSGIIFVDEIDKIADREGHTGGPDVSREGVQRDILPIVEGSNVSTKYGMVRTDHVLFIAAGAFHSTKPSDLIPELQGRFPIRVELDSLTEGDFVRILLEPKNALVKQYAALLETEGVTIIFEQNAVEEIAKMAAQLNESGENIGARRLHTIMSTVLEDIMFDIPESKTKKIKITRALVQRTLKEIIEDEDLRKYIL
;
A
#
# COMPACT_ATOMS: atom_id res chain seq x y z
N LEU A 1 5.96 1.42 19.95
CA LEU A 1 6.41 2.83 19.76
C LEU A 1 5.28 3.78 19.32
N GLU A 2 4.11 3.24 18.96
CA GLU A 2 3.01 3.97 18.29
C GLU A 2 1.94 4.52 19.23
N GLU A 3 1.94 4.12 20.48
CA GLU A 3 0.86 4.44 21.44
C GLU A 3 0.81 5.91 21.90
N HIS A 4 1.78 6.75 21.55
CA HIS A 4 1.93 8.01 22.27
C HIS A 4 2.12 9.28 21.42
N LEU A 5 2.00 9.24 20.09
CA LEU A 5 2.15 10.45 19.29
C LEU A 5 1.09 11.49 19.66
N LYS A 6 1.55 12.64 20.14
CA LYS A 6 0.70 13.81 20.42
C LYS A 6 0.29 14.47 19.09
N PRO A 7 -0.84 15.16 19.01
CA PRO A 7 -1.26 15.83 17.76
C PRO A 7 -0.18 16.72 17.13
N LYS A 8 0.62 17.41 17.94
CA LYS A 8 1.74 18.22 17.43
C LYS A 8 2.86 17.38 16.80
N GLU A 9 3.14 16.21 17.35
CA GLU A 9 4.12 15.28 16.81
C GLU A 9 3.63 14.65 15.50
N ILE A 10 2.34 14.31 15.42
CA ILE A 10 1.70 13.84 14.18
C ILE A 10 1.82 14.90 13.09
N VAL A 11 1.52 16.16 13.40
CA VAL A 11 1.68 17.28 12.44
C VAL A 11 3.14 17.39 12.00
N ALA A 12 4.11 17.34 12.92
CA ALA A 12 5.53 17.41 12.60
C ALA A 12 6.00 16.24 11.70
N GLU A 13 5.44 15.03 11.88
CA GLU A 13 5.71 13.90 10.99
C GLU A 13 5.08 14.12 9.59
N LEU A 14 3.87 14.67 9.52
CA LEU A 14 3.22 15.02 8.25
C LEU A 14 3.99 16.13 7.52
N ASP A 15 4.55 17.11 8.24
CA ASP A 15 5.36 18.20 7.68
C ASP A 15 6.60 17.70 6.92
N LYS A 16 7.11 16.53 7.25
CA LYS A 16 8.23 15.91 6.53
C LYS A 16 7.89 15.50 5.09
N TYR A 17 6.60 15.44 4.74
CA TYR A 17 6.11 14.98 3.46
C TYR A 17 5.15 15.93 2.75
N ILE A 18 4.46 16.78 3.51
CA ILE A 18 3.35 17.61 3.02
C ILE A 18 3.65 19.08 3.34
N ILE A 19 3.76 19.88 2.30
CA ILE A 19 4.00 21.31 2.41
C ILE A 19 2.66 22.04 2.57
N GLY A 20 2.62 23.02 3.48
CA GLY A 20 1.41 23.79 3.78
C GLY A 20 0.31 22.92 4.39
N GLN A 21 -0.95 23.29 4.14
CA GLN A 21 -2.15 22.54 4.56
C GLN A 21 -2.28 22.36 6.08
N ASP A 22 -1.88 23.33 6.87
CA ASP A 22 -1.75 23.22 8.32
C ASP A 22 -3.07 22.92 9.02
N LYS A 23 -4.19 23.48 8.52
CA LYS A 23 -5.53 23.19 9.04
C LYS A 23 -5.87 21.69 8.86
N ALA A 24 -5.64 21.15 7.65
CA ALA A 24 -5.92 19.76 7.35
C ALA A 24 -5.06 18.83 8.20
N LYS A 25 -3.75 19.04 8.26
CA LYS A 25 -2.83 18.27 9.11
C LYS A 25 -3.25 18.27 10.58
N ARG A 26 -3.65 19.43 11.09
CA ARG A 26 -4.13 19.57 12.48
C ARG A 26 -5.41 18.77 12.73
N MET A 27 -6.39 18.83 11.82
CA MET A 27 -7.67 18.14 12.00
C MET A 27 -7.51 16.62 11.91
N VAL A 28 -6.73 16.11 10.96
CA VAL A 28 -6.46 14.67 10.85
C VAL A 28 -5.65 14.16 12.05
N ALA A 29 -4.72 14.97 12.58
CA ALA A 29 -3.96 14.62 13.79
C ALA A 29 -4.87 14.55 15.03
N ILE A 30 -5.86 15.44 15.15
CA ILE A 30 -6.86 15.38 16.23
C ILE A 30 -7.73 14.13 16.08
N ALA A 31 -8.20 13.82 14.87
CA ALA A 31 -9.03 12.64 14.61
C ALA A 31 -8.30 11.33 14.98
N LEU A 32 -7.02 11.22 14.58
CA LEU A 32 -6.18 10.07 14.95
C LEU A 32 -6.01 9.99 16.48
N ARG A 33 -5.72 11.10 17.14
CA ARG A 33 -5.54 11.12 18.61
C ARG A 33 -6.85 10.83 19.35
N ASN A 34 -7.99 11.25 18.85
CA ASN A 34 -9.28 10.96 19.43
C ASN A 34 -9.61 9.45 19.35
N ARG A 35 -9.15 8.79 18.30
CA ARG A 35 -9.27 7.35 18.19
C ARG A 35 -8.50 6.63 19.32
N TRP A 36 -7.25 7.02 19.57
CA TRP A 36 -6.48 6.51 20.71
C TRP A 36 -7.16 6.82 22.05
N ARG A 37 -7.64 8.07 22.23
CA ARG A 37 -8.37 8.47 23.45
C ARG A 37 -9.59 7.59 23.68
N ARG A 38 -10.32 7.28 22.62
CA ARG A 38 -11.48 6.39 22.69
C ARG A 38 -11.11 4.99 23.18
N GLN A 39 -10.02 4.42 22.72
CA GLN A 39 -9.56 3.10 23.18
C GLN A 39 -9.17 3.09 24.66
N ALA A 40 -8.76 4.25 25.21
CA ALA A 40 -8.42 4.39 26.63
C ALA A 40 -9.62 4.69 27.55
N VAL A 41 -10.82 4.88 27.01
CA VAL A 41 -12.05 5.13 27.78
C VAL A 41 -12.69 3.79 28.17
N ALA A 42 -13.42 3.78 29.30
CA ALA A 42 -14.18 2.63 29.78
C ALA A 42 -15.19 2.12 28.72
N ASP A 43 -15.43 0.81 28.69
CA ASP A 43 -16.17 0.14 27.62
C ASP A 43 -17.58 0.68 27.40
N GLU A 44 -18.28 1.08 28.47
CA GLU A 44 -19.64 1.61 28.41
C GLU A 44 -19.72 2.91 27.56
N ILE A 45 -18.75 3.84 27.75
CA ILE A 45 -18.71 5.11 27.00
C ILE A 45 -18.01 4.93 25.66
N ARG A 46 -17.08 3.99 25.55
CA ARG A 46 -16.32 3.75 24.32
C ARG A 46 -17.22 3.44 23.11
N GLN A 47 -18.30 2.70 23.34
CA GLN A 47 -19.25 2.32 22.29
C GLN A 47 -20.06 3.51 21.77
N GLU A 48 -20.29 4.52 22.62
CA GLU A 48 -21.03 5.73 22.26
C GLU A 48 -20.18 6.77 21.52
N ILE A 49 -18.84 6.65 21.57
CA ILE A 49 -17.93 7.59 20.91
C ILE A 49 -17.76 7.20 19.43
N MET A 50 -18.43 7.94 18.56
CA MET A 50 -18.30 7.80 17.12
C MET A 50 -16.98 8.34 16.58
N PRO A 51 -16.42 7.77 15.50
CA PRO A 51 -15.24 8.33 14.84
C PRO A 51 -15.54 9.70 14.24
N ASN A 52 -14.55 10.58 14.26
CA ASN A 52 -14.64 11.89 13.64
C ASN A 52 -14.30 11.81 12.15
N ASN A 53 -15.25 11.39 11.32
CA ASN A 53 -15.05 11.33 9.88
C ASN A 53 -14.83 12.73 9.30
N ILE A 54 -14.03 12.79 8.24
CA ILE A 54 -13.50 14.06 7.68
C ILE A 54 -13.82 14.14 6.20
N ILE A 55 -14.26 15.32 5.75
CA ILE A 55 -14.26 15.67 4.32
C ILE A 55 -13.12 16.65 4.05
N LEU A 56 -12.20 16.25 3.16
CA LEU A 56 -11.13 17.09 2.63
C LEU A 56 -11.58 17.71 1.31
N ILE A 57 -11.71 19.03 1.30
CA ILE A 57 -12.22 19.81 0.17
C ILE A 57 -11.05 20.58 -0.45
N GLY A 58 -10.91 20.58 -1.75
CA GLY A 58 -9.89 21.39 -2.42
C GLY A 58 -9.45 20.85 -3.77
N PRO A 59 -8.68 21.59 -4.55
CA PRO A 59 -8.27 21.24 -5.91
C PRO A 59 -7.54 19.90 -5.97
N THR A 60 -7.45 19.37 -7.18
CA THR A 60 -6.63 18.16 -7.44
C THR A 60 -5.16 18.44 -7.17
N GLY A 61 -4.43 17.46 -6.64
CA GLY A 61 -2.97 17.55 -6.46
C GLY A 61 -2.49 18.41 -5.30
N VAL A 62 -3.37 18.85 -4.38
CA VAL A 62 -2.95 19.64 -3.17
C VAL A 62 -2.57 18.79 -1.97
N GLY A 63 -2.57 17.44 -2.12
CA GLY A 63 -2.10 16.54 -1.06
C GLY A 63 -3.18 15.80 -0.26
N LYS A 64 -4.48 15.88 -0.62
CA LYS A 64 -5.58 15.21 0.09
C LYS A 64 -5.31 13.73 0.38
N THR A 65 -5.02 12.96 -0.65
CA THR A 65 -4.72 11.52 -0.55
C THR A 65 -3.43 11.26 0.24
N GLU A 66 -2.42 12.10 0.06
CA GLU A 66 -1.12 11.94 0.74
C GLU A 66 -1.25 12.15 2.25
N ILE A 67 -2.05 13.14 2.68
CA ILE A 67 -2.36 13.36 4.11
C ILE A 67 -2.95 12.09 4.72
N ALA A 68 -3.98 11.51 4.10
CA ALA A 68 -4.65 10.31 4.62
C ALA A 68 -3.71 9.10 4.64
N ARG A 69 -2.94 8.88 3.57
CA ARG A 69 -1.97 7.77 3.48
C ARG A 69 -0.87 7.89 4.52
N ARG A 70 -0.31 9.08 4.74
CA ARG A 70 0.73 9.30 5.76
C ARG A 70 0.19 9.14 7.17
N LEU A 71 -1.04 9.61 7.40
CA LEU A 71 -1.72 9.40 8.67
C LEU A 71 -1.85 7.91 9.00
N ALA A 72 -2.30 7.12 8.02
CA ALA A 72 -2.45 5.67 8.18
C ALA A 72 -1.11 4.98 8.46
N ASN A 73 -0.05 5.36 7.73
CA ASN A 73 1.29 4.82 7.96
C ASN A 73 1.81 5.16 9.36
N LEU A 74 1.55 6.38 9.86
CA LEU A 74 1.93 6.79 11.22
C LEU A 74 1.18 6.01 12.29
N ALA A 75 -0.05 5.61 12.01
CA ALA A 75 -0.88 4.82 12.90
C ALA A 75 -0.68 3.30 12.74
N ASN A 76 0.19 2.86 11.84
CA ASN A 76 0.28 1.45 11.42
C ASN A 76 -1.09 0.82 11.18
N ALA A 77 -2.00 1.61 10.59
CA ALA A 77 -3.40 1.27 10.40
C ALA A 77 -3.62 0.68 9.01
N PRO A 78 -4.49 -0.32 8.87
CA PRO A 78 -4.96 -0.76 7.57
C PRO A 78 -5.58 0.43 6.81
N PHE A 79 -5.15 0.67 5.58
CA PHE A 79 -5.55 1.82 4.78
C PHE A 79 -5.91 1.40 3.36
N ILE A 80 -7.12 1.71 2.95
CA ILE A 80 -7.51 1.56 1.56
C ILE A 80 -7.93 2.91 0.96
N LYS A 81 -7.70 3.05 -0.32
CA LYS A 81 -8.22 4.13 -1.14
C LYS A 81 -9.22 3.58 -2.14
N VAL A 82 -10.42 4.15 -2.13
CA VAL A 82 -11.48 3.84 -3.10
C VAL A 82 -11.93 5.14 -3.78
N GLU A 83 -12.45 5.02 -4.98
CA GLU A 83 -13.03 6.15 -5.70
C GLU A 83 -14.56 6.00 -5.67
N ALA A 84 -15.26 7.01 -5.20
CA ALA A 84 -16.73 6.97 -5.06
C ALA A 84 -17.42 6.72 -6.40
N SER A 85 -16.86 7.23 -7.49
CA SER A 85 -17.36 7.07 -8.85
C SER A 85 -17.31 5.63 -9.40
N LYS A 86 -16.55 4.73 -8.76
CA LYS A 86 -16.47 3.30 -9.16
C LYS A 86 -17.54 2.42 -8.54
N PHE A 87 -18.28 2.93 -7.57
CA PHE A 87 -19.40 2.21 -6.97
C PHE A 87 -20.67 2.37 -7.79
N THR A 88 -21.47 1.33 -7.78
CA THR A 88 -22.79 1.28 -8.40
C THR A 88 -23.83 0.93 -7.36
N GLU A 89 -25.04 1.44 -7.56
CA GLU A 89 -26.18 1.10 -6.71
C GLU A 89 -26.43 -0.41 -6.69
N VAL A 90 -26.87 -0.95 -5.56
CA VAL A 90 -27.16 -2.37 -5.39
C VAL A 90 -28.16 -2.85 -6.45
N GLY A 91 -27.77 -3.91 -7.18
CA GLY A 91 -28.56 -4.49 -8.28
C GLY A 91 -28.09 -4.11 -9.69
N TYR A 92 -27.16 -3.19 -9.83
CA TYR A 92 -26.49 -2.88 -11.10
C TYR A 92 -25.13 -3.57 -11.22
N VAL A 93 -24.67 -3.74 -12.46
CA VAL A 93 -23.34 -4.30 -12.73
C VAL A 93 -22.28 -3.27 -12.35
N GLY A 94 -21.46 -3.60 -11.35
CA GLY A 94 -20.39 -2.75 -10.85
C GLY A 94 -19.88 -3.22 -9.49
N ARG A 95 -19.07 -2.38 -8.87
CA ARG A 95 -18.47 -2.69 -7.56
C ARG A 95 -19.42 -2.29 -6.44
N ASP A 96 -19.79 -3.22 -5.56
CA ASP A 96 -20.59 -2.91 -4.39
C ASP A 96 -19.78 -2.14 -3.33
N VAL A 97 -20.47 -1.39 -2.50
CA VAL A 97 -19.83 -0.55 -1.46
C VAL A 97 -19.21 -1.37 -0.34
N GLU A 98 -19.73 -2.56 -0.04
CA GLU A 98 -19.16 -3.43 0.99
C GLU A 98 -17.77 -3.95 0.62
N SER A 99 -17.45 -3.99 -0.69
CA SER A 99 -16.13 -4.39 -1.16
C SER A 99 -15.00 -3.56 -0.55
N MET A 100 -15.25 -2.28 -0.19
CA MET A 100 -14.23 -1.47 0.49
C MET A 100 -13.88 -2.03 1.87
N VAL A 101 -14.84 -2.59 2.58
CA VAL A 101 -14.59 -3.21 3.90
C VAL A 101 -13.88 -4.55 3.72
N ARG A 102 -14.29 -5.35 2.72
CA ARG A 102 -13.61 -6.62 2.39
C ARG A 102 -12.15 -6.41 2.03
N ASP A 103 -11.84 -5.39 1.22
CA ASP A 103 -10.46 -5.02 0.85
C ASP A 103 -9.65 -4.53 2.07
N LEU A 104 -10.28 -3.75 2.96
CA LEU A 104 -9.64 -3.29 4.19
C LEU A 104 -9.20 -4.45 5.07
N VAL A 105 -10.08 -5.45 5.24
CA VAL A 105 -9.79 -6.65 6.02
C VAL A 105 -8.70 -7.49 5.37
N GLU A 106 -8.76 -7.70 4.05
CA GLU A 106 -7.72 -8.41 3.31
C GLU A 106 -6.35 -7.78 3.54
N LEU A 107 -6.28 -6.45 3.44
CA LEU A 107 -5.05 -5.71 3.70
C LEU A 107 -4.61 -5.86 5.15
N SER A 108 -5.54 -5.80 6.11
CA SER A 108 -5.23 -6.00 7.53
C SER A 108 -4.61 -7.37 7.80
N VAL A 109 -5.18 -8.44 7.21
CA VAL A 109 -4.64 -9.80 7.32
C VAL A 109 -3.22 -9.88 6.75
N GLN A 110 -2.99 -9.27 5.59
CA GLN A 110 -1.65 -9.23 4.99
C GLN A 110 -0.65 -8.46 5.87
N MET A 111 -1.05 -7.35 6.50
CA MET A 111 -0.21 -6.58 7.42
C MET A 111 0.17 -7.39 8.65
N VAL A 112 -0.81 -7.95 9.36
CA VAL A 112 -0.57 -8.77 10.57
C VAL A 112 0.27 -10.00 10.23
N LYS A 113 -0.06 -10.69 9.15
CA LYS A 113 0.74 -11.84 8.67
C LYS A 113 2.19 -11.45 8.43
N ARG A 114 2.45 -10.31 7.79
CA ARG A 114 3.81 -9.83 7.54
C ARG A 114 4.55 -9.52 8.84
N GLU A 115 3.89 -8.88 9.80
CA GLU A 115 4.46 -8.60 11.12
C GLU A 115 4.80 -9.89 11.88
N LYS A 116 3.87 -10.86 11.92
CA LYS A 116 4.13 -12.17 12.53
C LYS A 116 5.25 -12.92 11.83
N THR A 117 5.31 -12.87 10.48
CA THR A 117 6.41 -13.48 9.70
C THR A 117 7.75 -12.90 10.14
N PHE A 118 7.86 -11.59 10.26
CA PHE A 118 9.10 -10.94 10.71
C PHE A 118 9.52 -11.36 12.12
N THR A 119 8.56 -11.56 13.04
CA THR A 119 8.87 -12.01 14.41
C THR A 119 9.39 -13.44 14.49
N VAL A 120 9.00 -14.30 13.55
CA VAL A 120 9.42 -15.72 13.52
C VAL A 120 10.55 -15.98 12.54
N GLU A 121 11.04 -14.98 11.80
CA GLU A 121 12.03 -15.11 10.73
C GLU A 121 13.29 -15.82 11.19
N THR A 122 13.91 -15.37 12.28
CA THR A 122 15.13 -15.98 12.84
C THR A 122 14.93 -17.46 13.17
N LYS A 123 13.79 -17.79 13.77
CA LYS A 123 13.48 -19.18 14.12
C LYS A 123 13.18 -20.03 12.89
N ALA A 124 12.53 -19.44 11.88
CA ALA A 124 12.27 -20.10 10.61
C ALA A 124 13.58 -20.39 9.85
N GLU A 125 14.54 -19.45 9.85
CA GLU A 125 15.88 -19.63 9.31
C GLU A 125 16.62 -20.79 9.98
N GLU A 126 16.59 -20.87 11.32
CA GLU A 126 17.21 -21.96 12.07
C GLU A 126 16.60 -23.33 11.70
N LEU A 127 15.26 -23.40 11.62
CA LEU A 127 14.57 -24.64 11.25
C LEU A 127 14.83 -25.03 9.79
N ALA A 128 14.87 -24.08 8.89
CA ALA A 128 15.22 -24.30 7.49
C ALA A 128 16.65 -24.80 7.34
N GLU A 129 17.61 -24.22 8.10
CA GLU A 129 19.00 -24.68 8.15
C GLU A 129 19.09 -26.13 8.61
N GLU A 130 18.40 -26.50 9.68
CA GLU A 130 18.37 -27.88 10.19
C GLU A 130 17.80 -28.85 9.18
N ARG A 131 16.72 -28.48 8.46
CA ARG A 131 16.14 -29.31 7.38
C ARG A 131 17.09 -29.50 6.21
N ILE A 132 17.80 -28.45 5.80
CA ILE A 132 18.81 -28.54 4.74
C ILE A 132 19.94 -29.49 5.18
N LEU A 133 20.41 -29.40 6.42
CA LEU A 133 21.42 -30.28 6.96
C LEU A 133 20.94 -31.74 6.98
N ASP A 134 19.69 -32.00 7.32
CA ASP A 134 19.11 -33.35 7.28
C ASP A 134 19.01 -33.91 5.85
N MET A 135 18.79 -33.05 4.84
CA MET A 135 18.82 -33.45 3.43
C MET A 135 20.24 -33.70 2.91
N LEU A 136 21.20 -32.92 3.37
CA LEU A 136 22.62 -33.07 2.99
C LEU A 136 23.31 -34.22 3.70
N LEU A 137 22.89 -34.56 4.91
CA LEU A 137 23.43 -35.64 5.75
C LEU A 137 22.28 -36.45 6.38
N PRO A 138 21.57 -37.27 5.57
CA PRO A 138 20.49 -38.09 6.10
C PRO A 138 21.02 -39.10 7.12
N ARG A 139 20.31 -39.23 8.25
CA ARG A 139 20.63 -40.28 9.22
C ARG A 139 20.42 -41.63 8.59
N SER A 140 21.45 -42.41 8.50
CA SER A 140 21.38 -43.81 8.04
C SER A 140 20.45 -44.58 8.98
N ARG A 141 19.26 -44.97 8.52
CA ARG A 141 18.41 -45.98 9.16
C ARG A 141 19.01 -47.37 8.95
N GLY A 142 20.11 -47.65 9.61
CA GLY A 142 20.73 -48.93 9.37
C GLY A 142 21.47 -49.48 10.58
N HIS A 143 20.98 -50.61 11.04
CA HIS A 143 21.55 -51.59 11.94
C HIS A 143 21.55 -51.24 13.42
N HIS A 144 20.65 -51.93 14.11
CA HIS A 144 20.85 -52.33 15.52
C HIS A 144 22.09 -53.22 15.58
N SER A 145 23.27 -52.61 15.65
CA SER A 145 24.46 -53.31 16.17
C SER A 145 24.40 -53.24 17.68
N ASN A 146 24.48 -54.37 18.33
CA ASN A 146 24.35 -54.58 19.78
C ASN A 146 25.55 -54.05 20.61
N GLU A 147 26.40 -53.17 20.09
CA GLU A 147 27.53 -52.62 20.80
C GLU A 147 27.37 -51.12 21.01
N ALA A 148 27.06 -50.74 22.26
CA ALA A 148 26.82 -49.38 22.67
C ALA A 148 28.03 -48.43 22.45
N ALA A 149 29.23 -48.96 22.36
CA ALA A 149 30.44 -48.18 22.12
C ALA A 149 30.62 -47.73 20.67
N GLU A 150 30.30 -48.60 19.70
CA GLU A 150 30.33 -48.25 18.27
C GLU A 150 29.25 -47.23 17.88
N SER A 151 28.11 -47.25 18.56
CA SER A 151 27.03 -46.27 18.36
C SER A 151 27.45 -44.87 18.85
N ALA A 152 28.22 -44.74 19.96
CA ALA A 152 28.65 -43.46 20.50
C ALA A 152 29.71 -42.77 19.61
N GLU A 153 30.68 -43.52 19.08
CA GLU A 153 31.67 -42.99 18.14
C GLU A 153 31.06 -42.61 16.78
N ALA A 154 30.07 -43.32 16.32
CA ALA A 154 29.34 -43.01 15.08
C ALA A 154 28.49 -41.73 15.24
N GLU A 155 27.88 -41.55 16.41
CA GLU A 155 27.12 -40.33 16.76
C GLU A 155 28.00 -39.09 16.89
N GLU A 156 29.18 -39.26 17.50
CA GLU A 156 30.17 -38.18 17.60
C GLU A 156 30.73 -37.77 16.22
N LYS A 157 31.04 -38.76 15.37
CA LYS A 157 31.42 -38.51 13.97
C LYS A 157 30.35 -37.79 13.18
N TYR A 158 29.09 -38.22 13.31
CA TYR A 158 27.95 -37.58 12.70
C TYR A 158 27.81 -36.12 13.15
N GLY A 159 27.86 -35.85 14.46
CA GLY A 159 27.82 -34.51 15.03
C GLY A 159 28.93 -33.61 14.48
N ARG A 160 30.18 -34.05 14.49
CA ARG A 160 31.32 -33.27 13.93
C ARG A 160 31.15 -32.98 12.42
N THR A 161 30.59 -33.90 11.65
CA THR A 161 30.33 -33.72 10.21
C THR A 161 29.21 -32.73 10.01
N ARG A 162 28.13 -32.82 10.81
CA ARG A 162 26.98 -31.89 10.77
C ARG A 162 27.43 -30.45 11.09
N ASP A 163 28.27 -30.28 12.12
CA ASP A 163 28.80 -28.96 12.50
C ASP A 163 29.65 -28.34 11.39
N LYS A 164 30.48 -29.15 10.72
CA LYS A 164 31.27 -28.70 9.57
C LYS A 164 30.36 -28.25 8.41
N LEU A 165 29.33 -29.05 8.07
CA LEU A 165 28.36 -28.71 7.04
C LEU A 165 27.56 -27.45 7.42
N LYS A 166 27.23 -27.26 8.70
CA LYS A 166 26.56 -26.07 9.19
C LYS A 166 27.41 -24.81 8.98
N LEU A 167 28.70 -24.88 9.29
CA LEU A 167 29.62 -23.77 9.02
C LEU A 167 29.77 -23.46 7.52
N GLN A 168 29.86 -24.49 6.68
CA GLN A 168 29.93 -24.31 5.23
C GLN A 168 28.63 -23.75 4.64
N LEU A 169 27.48 -24.16 5.17
CA LEU A 169 26.16 -23.67 4.77
C LEU A 169 26.00 -22.17 5.11
N ARG A 170 26.42 -21.77 6.32
CA ARG A 170 26.41 -20.36 6.74
C ARG A 170 27.42 -19.50 5.98
N GLY A 171 28.53 -20.09 5.55
CA GLY A 171 29.54 -19.43 4.73
C GLY A 171 29.20 -19.34 3.24
N GLY A 172 28.04 -19.89 2.80
CA GLY A 172 27.62 -19.86 1.38
C GLY A 172 28.39 -20.85 0.48
N PHE A 173 29.29 -21.67 1.02
CA PHE A 173 30.10 -22.61 0.23
C PHE A 173 29.30 -23.76 -0.39
N LEU A 174 28.06 -23.95 0.04
CA LEU A 174 27.17 -25.01 -0.44
C LEU A 174 26.03 -24.49 -1.32
N ASP A 175 25.96 -23.21 -1.62
CA ASP A 175 24.82 -22.55 -2.27
C ASP A 175 24.48 -23.14 -3.65
N GLU A 176 25.49 -23.56 -4.42
CA GLU A 176 25.30 -24.16 -5.75
C GLU A 176 25.01 -25.67 -5.71
N ARG A 177 25.19 -26.31 -4.54
CA ARG A 177 24.92 -27.74 -4.39
C ARG A 177 23.45 -28.02 -4.55
N GLN A 178 23.13 -29.06 -5.32
CA GLN A 178 21.74 -29.48 -5.56
C GLN A 178 21.25 -30.45 -4.48
N ILE A 179 20.03 -30.23 -4.01
CA ILE A 179 19.30 -31.10 -3.08
C ILE A 179 17.90 -31.38 -3.61
N ASP A 180 17.37 -32.54 -3.27
CA ASP A 180 16.02 -32.97 -3.65
C ASP A 180 15.02 -32.47 -2.59
N ILE A 181 14.08 -31.60 -2.99
CA ILE A 181 13.04 -31.05 -2.11
C ILE A 181 11.66 -31.49 -2.59
N GLU A 182 10.81 -31.83 -1.65
CA GLU A 182 9.40 -32.04 -1.88
C GLU A 182 8.67 -30.69 -2.00
N LEU A 183 8.26 -30.34 -3.21
CA LEU A 183 7.45 -29.16 -3.47
C LEU A 183 5.98 -29.56 -3.71
N PRO A 184 5.01 -28.74 -3.26
CA PRO A 184 3.63 -28.92 -3.67
C PRO A 184 3.56 -28.84 -5.20
N ALA A 185 2.97 -29.83 -5.82
CA ALA A 185 2.76 -29.80 -7.26
C ALA A 185 1.72 -28.71 -7.55
N ASN A 186 2.17 -27.54 -8.03
CA ASN A 186 1.27 -26.57 -8.63
C ASN A 186 0.62 -27.22 -9.84
N ARG A 187 -0.55 -27.77 -9.65
CA ARG A 187 -1.39 -28.23 -10.74
C ARG A 187 -2.50 -27.20 -10.88
N PHE A 188 -2.32 -26.38 -11.86
CA PHE A 188 -3.34 -26.06 -12.85
C PHE A 188 -2.67 -25.12 -13.84
N PRO A 189 -2.54 -25.47 -15.12
CA PRO A 189 -2.60 -24.43 -16.12
C PRO A 189 -3.93 -23.74 -15.85
N VAL A 190 -3.91 -22.44 -15.70
CA VAL A 190 -5.12 -21.62 -15.79
C VAL A 190 -5.70 -21.94 -17.16
N VAL A 191 -6.66 -22.84 -17.19
CA VAL A 191 -7.54 -22.94 -18.35
C VAL A 191 -8.40 -21.69 -18.22
N GLU A 192 -8.03 -20.64 -18.92
CA GLU A 192 -8.91 -19.52 -19.19
C GLU A 192 -10.13 -20.09 -19.95
N ILE A 193 -11.10 -20.53 -19.19
CA ILE A 193 -12.43 -20.78 -19.76
C ILE A 193 -13.02 -19.38 -19.93
N PHE A 194 -12.92 -18.87 -21.12
CA PHE A 194 -13.72 -17.71 -21.56
C PHE A 194 -15.20 -18.07 -21.41
N THR A 195 -15.78 -17.78 -20.25
CA THR A 195 -17.22 -17.76 -20.06
C THR A 195 -17.68 -16.31 -19.97
N PRO A 196 -18.73 -15.93 -20.72
CA PRO A 196 -19.24 -14.56 -20.69
C PRO A 196 -19.79 -14.25 -19.29
N GLN A 197 -19.33 -13.16 -18.72
CA GLN A 197 -19.91 -12.39 -17.63
C GLN A 197 -20.76 -13.14 -16.59
N GLY A 198 -20.23 -13.36 -15.40
CA GLY A 198 -21.01 -13.66 -14.21
C GLY A 198 -20.60 -14.86 -13.36
N MET A 199 -19.49 -15.55 -13.63
CA MET A 199 -19.09 -16.76 -12.88
C MET A 199 -17.70 -16.69 -12.22
N GLU A 200 -17.12 -15.52 -12.03
CA GLU A 200 -15.83 -15.38 -11.34
C GLU A 200 -15.91 -15.78 -9.86
N GLU A 201 -17.03 -15.50 -9.20
CA GLU A 201 -17.23 -15.90 -7.79
C GLU A 201 -17.42 -17.41 -7.59
N LEU A 202 -17.93 -18.14 -8.59
CA LEU A 202 -18.10 -19.59 -8.50
C LEU A 202 -16.78 -20.36 -8.69
N GLY A 203 -15.85 -19.82 -9.46
CA GLY A 203 -14.55 -20.46 -9.73
C GLY A 203 -13.64 -20.56 -8.50
N VAL A 204 -13.64 -19.55 -7.66
CA VAL A 204 -12.81 -19.49 -6.43
C VAL A 204 -13.35 -20.46 -5.39
N ASN A 205 -14.66 -20.53 -5.20
CA ASN A 205 -15.30 -21.45 -4.24
C ASN A 205 -15.14 -22.95 -4.64
N PHE A 206 -15.12 -23.26 -5.94
CA PHE A 206 -14.86 -24.64 -6.39
C PHE A 206 -13.43 -25.08 -6.08
N GLN A 207 -12.45 -24.19 -6.18
CA GLN A 207 -11.05 -24.51 -5.91
C GLN A 207 -10.80 -24.76 -4.42
N GLU A 208 -11.40 -23.97 -3.54
CA GLU A 208 -11.32 -24.15 -2.08
C GLU A 208 -12.08 -25.42 -1.63
N MET A 209 -13.25 -25.69 -2.18
CA MET A 209 -14.07 -26.84 -1.80
C MET A 209 -13.40 -28.19 -2.18
N PHE A 210 -12.64 -28.25 -3.29
CA PHE A 210 -11.91 -29.45 -3.69
C PHE A 210 -10.48 -29.54 -3.11
N SER A 211 -9.89 -28.44 -2.63
CA SER A 211 -8.54 -28.45 -2.05
C SER A 211 -8.45 -29.24 -0.74
N GLY A 212 -9.57 -29.37 -0.01
CA GLY A 212 -9.64 -30.14 1.25
C GLY A 212 -9.75 -31.65 1.09
N ILE A 213 -10.14 -32.17 -0.09
CA ILE A 213 -10.46 -33.60 -0.29
C ILE A 213 -9.37 -34.34 -1.08
N MET A 214 -8.52 -33.63 -1.85
CA MET A 214 -7.45 -34.28 -2.60
C MET A 214 -6.10 -34.21 -1.87
N PRO A 215 -5.42 -35.35 -1.67
CA PRO A 215 -4.08 -35.33 -1.10
C PRO A 215 -3.16 -34.51 -2.01
N LYS A 216 -2.55 -33.46 -1.46
CA LYS A 216 -1.57 -32.61 -2.16
C LYS A 216 -0.44 -33.50 -2.66
N LYS A 217 -0.42 -33.85 -3.96
CA LYS A 217 0.68 -34.62 -4.55
C LYS A 217 1.94 -33.78 -4.47
N LYS A 218 2.89 -34.23 -3.67
CA LYS A 218 4.22 -33.67 -3.58
C LYS A 218 5.06 -34.17 -4.78
N LYS A 219 5.81 -33.27 -5.39
CA LYS A 219 6.78 -33.58 -6.43
C LYS A 219 8.19 -33.34 -5.93
N MET A 220 9.06 -34.32 -6.05
CA MET A 220 10.49 -34.11 -5.83
C MET A 220 11.05 -33.23 -6.94
N ARG A 221 11.74 -32.19 -6.56
CA ARG A 221 12.42 -31.27 -7.48
C ARG A 221 13.84 -31.00 -6.97
N LYS A 222 14.78 -30.98 -7.91
CA LYS A 222 16.18 -30.61 -7.63
C LYS A 222 16.28 -29.07 -7.63
N LEU A 223 16.70 -28.52 -6.53
CA LEU A 223 16.98 -27.09 -6.35
C LEU A 223 18.39 -26.91 -5.82
N SER A 224 18.99 -25.75 -6.09
CA SER A 224 20.21 -25.35 -5.39
C SER A 224 19.92 -25.10 -3.90
N VAL A 225 20.93 -25.26 -3.05
CA VAL A 225 20.80 -24.99 -1.60
C VAL A 225 20.31 -23.55 -1.36
N ALA A 226 20.77 -22.58 -2.16
CA ALA A 226 20.33 -21.19 -2.04
C ALA A 226 18.83 -21.01 -2.33
N GLU A 227 18.30 -21.66 -3.36
CA GLU A 227 16.86 -21.63 -3.69
C GLU A 227 16.06 -22.41 -2.65
N ALA A 228 16.57 -23.55 -2.24
CA ALA A 228 16.00 -24.41 -1.22
C ALA A 228 15.85 -23.69 0.13
N ARG A 229 16.86 -22.94 0.53
CA ARG A 229 16.86 -22.15 1.78
C ARG A 229 15.69 -21.18 1.78
N ARG A 230 15.56 -20.34 0.76
CA ARG A 230 14.46 -19.36 0.65
C ARG A 230 13.08 -20.01 0.71
N TYR A 231 12.93 -21.14 0.05
CA TYR A 231 11.66 -21.87 0.07
C TYR A 231 11.35 -22.47 1.45
N LEU A 232 12.35 -23.10 2.08
CA LEU A 232 12.18 -23.71 3.39
C LEU A 232 11.97 -22.67 4.50
N GLU A 233 12.65 -21.53 4.45
CA GLU A 233 12.43 -20.41 5.36
C GLU A 233 10.97 -19.93 5.30
N GLN A 234 10.41 -19.77 4.09
CA GLN A 234 9.01 -19.41 3.92
C GLN A 234 8.06 -20.49 4.43
N GLU A 235 8.36 -21.76 4.16
CA GLU A 235 7.56 -22.89 4.62
C GLU A 235 7.57 -23.01 6.17
N GLU A 236 8.74 -22.89 6.78
CA GLU A 236 8.86 -22.95 8.24
C GLU A 236 8.23 -21.73 8.92
N ALA A 237 8.41 -20.52 8.36
CA ALA A 237 7.72 -19.33 8.84
C ALA A 237 6.20 -19.50 8.79
N ALA A 238 5.67 -20.07 7.70
CA ALA A 238 4.24 -20.34 7.57
C ALA A 238 3.71 -21.39 8.58
N LYS A 239 4.54 -22.33 9.01
CA LYS A 239 4.17 -23.31 10.05
C LYS A 239 4.20 -22.73 11.47
N LEU A 240 5.06 -21.74 11.70
CA LEU A 240 5.20 -21.07 13.00
C LEU A 240 4.10 -20.03 13.27
N ILE A 241 3.38 -19.61 12.23
CA ILE A 241 2.32 -18.61 12.32
C ILE A 241 0.98 -19.32 12.49
N ASP A 242 0.28 -18.97 13.55
CA ASP A 242 -1.13 -19.35 13.73
C ASP A 242 -2.01 -18.41 12.90
N MET A 243 -2.63 -18.96 11.86
CA MET A 243 -3.48 -18.17 10.97
C MET A 243 -4.79 -17.75 11.62
N ASP A 244 -5.29 -18.48 12.61
CA ASP A 244 -6.50 -18.10 13.34
C ASP A 244 -6.23 -16.90 14.23
N GLU A 245 -5.07 -16.86 14.91
CA GLU A 245 -4.61 -15.68 15.65
C GLU A 245 -4.40 -14.47 14.74
N VAL A 246 -3.79 -14.67 13.55
CA VAL A 246 -3.60 -13.60 12.56
C VAL A 246 -4.93 -13.01 12.12
N VAL A 247 -5.91 -13.85 11.82
CA VAL A 247 -7.24 -13.41 11.39
C VAL A 247 -7.94 -12.62 12.50
N LEU A 248 -7.91 -13.13 13.73
CA LEU A 248 -8.55 -12.47 14.88
C LEU A 248 -7.95 -11.08 15.12
N GLU A 249 -6.63 -10.97 15.18
CA GLU A 249 -5.92 -9.69 15.34
C GLU A 249 -6.19 -8.75 14.15
N ALA A 250 -6.25 -9.29 12.93
CA ALA A 250 -6.50 -8.49 11.73
C ALA A 250 -7.92 -7.92 11.69
N LEU A 251 -8.93 -8.69 12.10
CA LEU A 251 -10.31 -8.23 12.21
C LEU A 251 -10.42 -7.11 13.26
N GLU A 252 -9.85 -7.31 14.44
CA GLU A 252 -9.81 -6.30 15.50
C GLU A 252 -9.11 -5.02 15.05
N ARG A 253 -7.98 -5.15 14.34
CA ARG A 253 -7.23 -4.02 13.79
C ARG A 253 -8.01 -3.29 12.70
N ALA A 254 -8.69 -4.01 11.81
CA ALA A 254 -9.54 -3.41 10.78
C ALA A 254 -10.70 -2.62 11.38
N GLU A 255 -11.41 -3.21 12.35
CA GLU A 255 -12.53 -2.57 13.04
C GLU A 255 -12.12 -1.33 13.82
N ASN A 256 -11.09 -1.44 14.65
CA ASN A 256 -10.70 -0.39 15.59
C ASN A 256 -9.68 0.61 15.04
N SER A 257 -8.90 0.23 14.02
CA SER A 257 -7.81 1.05 13.47
C SER A 257 -7.92 1.30 11.98
N GLY A 258 -8.81 0.64 11.23
CA GLY A 258 -8.97 0.77 9.80
C GLY A 258 -9.27 2.20 9.33
N ILE A 259 -8.70 2.62 8.21
CA ILE A 259 -8.95 3.91 7.58
C ILE A 259 -9.38 3.67 6.13
N ILE A 260 -10.56 4.17 5.77
CA ILE A 260 -11.07 4.14 4.40
C ILE A 260 -11.04 5.55 3.83
N PHE A 261 -10.27 5.75 2.78
CA PHE A 261 -10.22 7.00 2.04
C PHE A 261 -11.11 6.92 0.80
N VAL A 262 -12.19 7.69 0.81
CA VAL A 262 -13.15 7.77 -0.31
C VAL A 262 -12.82 8.99 -1.15
N ASP A 263 -12.17 8.78 -2.28
CA ASP A 263 -11.81 9.85 -3.21
C ASP A 263 -12.97 10.19 -4.15
N GLU A 264 -12.97 11.38 -4.71
CA GLU A 264 -13.97 11.86 -5.67
C GLU A 264 -15.42 11.80 -5.16
N ILE A 265 -15.62 12.05 -3.85
CA ILE A 265 -16.97 12.06 -3.26
C ILE A 265 -17.91 13.11 -3.91
N ASP A 266 -17.34 14.18 -4.46
CA ASP A 266 -18.06 15.21 -5.20
C ASP A 266 -18.67 14.72 -6.52
N LYS A 267 -18.22 13.59 -7.05
CA LYS A 267 -18.78 13.00 -8.27
C LYS A 267 -20.11 12.31 -8.05
N ILE A 268 -20.38 11.88 -6.83
CA ILE A 268 -21.67 11.29 -6.43
C ILE A 268 -22.59 12.31 -5.75
N ALA A 269 -22.12 13.53 -5.50
CA ALA A 269 -22.98 14.65 -5.08
C ALA A 269 -23.85 15.09 -6.25
N ASP A 270 -25.15 15.19 -6.04
CA ASP A 270 -26.09 15.56 -7.10
C ASP A 270 -26.59 16.99 -6.90
N ARG A 271 -26.77 17.72 -8.01
CA ARG A 271 -27.50 19.00 -8.00
C ARG A 271 -28.96 18.68 -8.29
N GLU A 272 -29.87 19.12 -7.46
CA GLU A 272 -31.31 19.14 -7.74
C GLU A 272 -31.55 19.70 -9.13
N GLY A 273 -32.09 18.88 -10.03
CA GLY A 273 -32.61 19.35 -11.33
C GLY A 273 -31.98 18.76 -12.61
N HIS A 274 -31.04 17.83 -12.55
CA HIS A 274 -30.58 17.11 -13.75
C HIS A 274 -31.32 15.76 -13.89
N THR A 275 -32.52 15.81 -14.48
CA THR A 275 -33.23 14.63 -15.00
C THR A 275 -32.61 14.24 -16.33
N GLY A 276 -31.76 13.26 -16.38
CA GLY A 276 -31.17 12.82 -17.64
C GLY A 276 -30.66 11.39 -17.62
N GLY A 277 -31.48 10.46 -18.04
CA GLY A 277 -31.10 9.14 -18.54
C GLY A 277 -31.08 8.01 -17.49
N PRO A 278 -31.01 6.75 -17.96
CA PRO A 278 -30.95 5.54 -17.09
C PRO A 278 -29.54 5.31 -16.55
N ASP A 279 -28.90 6.36 -16.02
CA ASP A 279 -27.59 6.25 -15.36
C ASP A 279 -27.79 5.82 -13.91
N VAL A 280 -26.82 5.06 -13.41
CA VAL A 280 -26.70 4.68 -11.99
C VAL A 280 -26.99 5.90 -11.12
N SER A 281 -27.98 5.80 -10.24
CA SER A 281 -28.39 6.90 -9.39
C SER A 281 -27.25 7.29 -8.45
N ARG A 282 -26.71 8.49 -8.60
CA ARG A 282 -25.66 9.03 -7.72
C ARG A 282 -26.14 9.08 -6.27
N GLU A 283 -27.40 9.38 -6.06
CA GLU A 283 -28.04 9.35 -4.75
C GLU A 283 -28.15 7.91 -4.22
N GLY A 284 -28.40 6.91 -5.08
CA GLY A 284 -28.39 5.50 -4.71
C GLY A 284 -27.05 5.07 -4.14
N VAL A 285 -25.94 5.43 -4.78
CA VAL A 285 -24.58 5.15 -4.26
C VAL A 285 -24.35 5.81 -2.89
N GLN A 286 -24.82 7.05 -2.68
CA GLN A 286 -24.72 7.69 -1.36
C GLN A 286 -25.52 6.94 -0.29
N ARG A 287 -26.72 6.47 -0.63
CA ARG A 287 -27.56 5.66 0.27
C ARG A 287 -26.94 4.30 0.59
N ASP A 288 -26.22 3.70 -0.35
CA ASP A 288 -25.51 2.44 -0.13
C ASP A 288 -24.23 2.62 0.73
N ILE A 289 -23.54 3.76 0.61
CA ILE A 289 -22.37 4.10 1.44
C ILE A 289 -22.79 4.43 2.89
N LEU A 290 -23.98 5.00 3.07
CA LEU A 290 -24.43 5.51 4.37
C LEU A 290 -24.41 4.45 5.49
N PRO A 291 -24.99 3.22 5.33
CA PRO A 291 -24.95 2.20 6.37
C PRO A 291 -23.51 1.83 6.75
N ILE A 292 -22.59 1.80 5.80
CA ILE A 292 -21.17 1.48 6.06
C ILE A 292 -20.50 2.55 6.91
N VAL A 293 -20.82 3.82 6.64
CA VAL A 293 -20.27 4.97 7.40
C VAL A 293 -20.96 5.13 8.76
N GLU A 294 -22.23 4.75 8.88
CA GLU A 294 -23.00 4.76 10.13
C GLU A 294 -22.60 3.66 11.10
N GLY A 295 -22.12 2.56 10.58
CA GLY A 295 -21.78 1.36 11.32
C GLY A 295 -22.69 0.20 10.94
N SER A 296 -22.13 -0.78 10.28
CA SER A 296 -22.83 -2.00 9.87
C SER A 296 -21.91 -3.21 10.01
N ASN A 297 -22.54 -4.39 9.95
CA ASN A 297 -21.83 -5.66 9.94
C ASN A 297 -21.66 -6.11 8.50
N VAL A 298 -20.42 -6.21 8.03
CA VAL A 298 -20.07 -6.65 6.67
C VAL A 298 -19.52 -8.06 6.72
N SER A 299 -20.05 -8.95 5.87
CA SER A 299 -19.53 -10.31 5.74
C SER A 299 -18.28 -10.33 4.87
N THR A 300 -17.22 -10.96 5.40
CA THR A 300 -15.97 -11.19 4.70
C THR A 300 -15.61 -12.68 4.71
N LYS A 301 -14.65 -13.09 3.90
CA LYS A 301 -14.15 -14.48 3.93
C LYS A 301 -13.43 -14.84 5.24
N TYR A 302 -13.11 -13.86 6.07
CA TYR A 302 -12.47 -14.03 7.37
C TYR A 302 -13.45 -13.95 8.56
N GLY A 303 -14.70 -13.59 8.31
CA GLY A 303 -15.73 -13.41 9.30
C GLY A 303 -16.47 -12.08 9.18
N MET A 304 -17.34 -11.80 10.14
CA MET A 304 -18.10 -10.55 10.19
C MET A 304 -17.20 -9.43 10.71
N VAL A 305 -17.34 -8.24 10.13
CA VAL A 305 -16.57 -7.04 10.48
C VAL A 305 -17.52 -5.88 10.74
N ARG A 306 -17.33 -5.19 11.85
CA ARG A 306 -18.08 -4.00 12.22
C ARG A 306 -17.39 -2.74 11.73
N THR A 307 -18.15 -1.83 11.15
CA THR A 307 -17.59 -0.58 10.61
C THR A 307 -17.76 0.63 11.51
N ASP A 308 -18.41 0.48 12.69
CA ASP A 308 -18.72 1.57 13.64
C ASP A 308 -17.53 2.43 14.02
N HIS A 309 -16.33 1.87 13.97
CA HIS A 309 -15.12 2.53 14.45
C HIS A 309 -14.06 2.72 13.35
N VAL A 310 -14.37 2.34 12.13
CA VAL A 310 -13.55 2.64 10.96
C VAL A 310 -13.56 4.16 10.73
N LEU A 311 -12.40 4.75 10.47
CA LEU A 311 -12.29 6.16 10.14
C LEU A 311 -12.49 6.36 8.64
N PHE A 312 -13.51 7.11 8.27
CA PHE A 312 -13.74 7.50 6.89
C PHE A 312 -13.18 8.90 6.65
N ILE A 313 -12.37 9.03 5.61
CA ILE A 313 -11.85 10.31 5.14
C ILE A 313 -12.32 10.45 3.68
N ALA A 314 -13.32 11.26 3.46
CA ALA A 314 -13.78 11.58 2.12
C ALA A 314 -12.96 12.73 1.53
N ALA A 315 -12.78 12.73 0.21
CA ALA A 315 -12.09 13.82 -0.49
C ALA A 315 -12.82 14.15 -1.79
N GLY A 316 -12.90 15.42 -2.11
CA GLY A 316 -13.48 15.92 -3.34
C GLY A 316 -12.91 17.28 -3.73
N ALA A 317 -12.98 17.59 -5.02
CA ALA A 317 -12.62 18.91 -5.53
C ALA A 317 -13.73 19.95 -5.31
N PHE A 318 -14.98 19.52 -5.41
CA PHE A 318 -16.19 20.34 -5.26
C PHE A 318 -16.19 21.60 -6.15
N HIS A 319 -15.67 21.49 -7.38
CA HIS A 319 -15.66 22.63 -8.32
C HIS A 319 -17.06 23.01 -8.81
N SER A 320 -17.88 22.01 -9.12
CA SER A 320 -19.24 22.19 -9.63
C SER A 320 -20.34 21.86 -8.63
N THR A 321 -20.00 21.15 -7.57
CA THR A 321 -20.87 20.75 -6.47
C THR A 321 -20.36 21.31 -5.16
N LYS A 322 -21.15 21.20 -4.09
CA LYS A 322 -20.78 21.59 -2.72
C LYS A 322 -20.96 20.39 -1.78
N PRO A 323 -20.30 20.36 -0.63
CA PRO A 323 -20.59 19.35 0.39
C PRO A 323 -22.05 19.31 0.86
N SER A 324 -22.79 20.41 0.70
CA SER A 324 -24.23 20.49 0.96
C SER A 324 -25.10 19.78 -0.09
N ASP A 325 -24.54 19.37 -1.22
CA ASP A 325 -25.23 18.63 -2.27
C ASP A 325 -25.19 17.11 -2.05
N LEU A 326 -24.48 16.66 -1.01
CA LEU A 326 -24.59 15.31 -0.48
C LEU A 326 -25.92 15.16 0.29
N ILE A 327 -26.46 13.93 0.38
CA ILE A 327 -27.66 13.69 1.18
C ILE A 327 -27.44 14.11 2.64
N PRO A 328 -28.47 14.69 3.32
CA PRO A 328 -28.31 15.24 4.67
C PRO A 328 -27.77 14.26 5.70
N GLU A 329 -28.17 12.99 5.59
CA GLU A 329 -27.72 11.92 6.49
C GLU A 329 -26.21 11.71 6.37
N LEU A 330 -25.70 11.66 5.13
CA LEU A 330 -24.26 11.48 4.89
C LEU A 330 -23.47 12.71 5.36
N GLN A 331 -24.03 13.93 5.16
CA GLN A 331 -23.42 15.15 5.69
C GLN A 331 -23.26 15.11 7.21
N GLY A 332 -24.24 14.55 7.94
CA GLY A 332 -24.23 14.39 9.38
C GLY A 332 -23.14 13.43 9.87
N ARG A 333 -22.75 12.46 9.04
CA ARG A 333 -21.70 11.47 9.36
C ARG A 333 -20.29 11.95 9.08
N PHE A 334 -20.14 13.09 8.40
CA PHE A 334 -18.86 13.78 8.18
C PHE A 334 -18.85 15.15 8.86
N PRO A 335 -18.75 15.20 10.19
CA PRO A 335 -18.85 16.45 10.95
C PRO A 335 -17.67 17.39 10.73
N ILE A 336 -16.52 16.85 10.30
CA ILE A 336 -15.31 17.64 10.10
C ILE A 336 -15.14 17.93 8.61
N ARG A 337 -15.20 19.22 8.27
CA ARG A 337 -14.96 19.71 6.90
C ARG A 337 -13.71 20.57 6.90
N VAL A 338 -12.77 20.24 6.03
CA VAL A 338 -11.47 20.92 5.95
C VAL A 338 -11.20 21.32 4.50
N GLU A 339 -11.03 22.59 4.29
CA GLU A 339 -10.60 23.13 3.00
C GLU A 339 -9.08 23.15 2.94
N LEU A 340 -8.55 22.64 1.83
CA LEU A 340 -7.14 22.69 1.47
C LEU A 340 -6.92 23.85 0.51
N ASP A 341 -5.91 24.63 0.78
CA ASP A 341 -5.55 25.78 -0.02
C ASP A 341 -4.90 25.34 -1.35
N SER A 342 -5.10 26.14 -2.40
CA SER A 342 -4.37 25.99 -3.65
C SER A 342 -2.88 26.23 -3.42
N LEU A 343 -2.05 25.47 -4.15
CA LEU A 343 -0.60 25.59 -4.04
C LEU A 343 -0.09 26.83 -4.78
N THR A 344 0.78 27.59 -4.13
CA THR A 344 1.46 28.75 -4.70
C THR A 344 2.78 28.35 -5.35
N GLU A 345 3.39 29.26 -6.15
CA GLU A 345 4.74 29.07 -6.71
C GLU A 345 5.76 28.76 -5.60
N GLY A 346 5.68 29.48 -4.46
CA GLY A 346 6.54 29.20 -3.31
C GLY A 346 6.35 27.81 -2.71
N ASP A 347 5.11 27.30 -2.69
CA ASP A 347 4.83 25.94 -2.25
C ASP A 347 5.41 24.91 -3.22
N PHE A 348 5.37 25.15 -4.53
CA PHE A 348 5.99 24.25 -5.50
C PHE A 348 7.51 24.16 -5.35
N VAL A 349 8.19 25.28 -5.09
CA VAL A 349 9.63 25.27 -4.77
C VAL A 349 9.91 24.40 -3.56
N ARG A 350 9.12 24.59 -2.50
CA ARG A 350 9.25 23.80 -1.27
C ARG A 350 8.96 22.32 -1.49
N ILE A 351 7.91 21.99 -2.26
CA ILE A 351 7.56 20.59 -2.62
C ILE A 351 8.69 19.89 -3.39
N LEU A 352 9.41 20.62 -4.25
CA LEU A 352 10.53 20.07 -4.98
C LEU A 352 11.74 19.75 -4.11
N LEU A 353 11.94 20.48 -2.98
CA LEU A 353 13.18 20.42 -2.20
C LEU A 353 13.03 19.84 -0.79
N GLU A 354 12.02 20.26 -0.04
CA GLU A 354 11.94 20.01 1.42
C GLU A 354 11.54 18.57 1.78
N PRO A 355 10.46 17.98 1.21
CA PRO A 355 9.98 16.68 1.64
C PRO A 355 11.07 15.60 1.60
N LYS A 356 10.94 14.60 2.50
CA LYS A 356 11.83 13.44 2.45
C LYS A 356 11.81 12.73 1.10
N ASN A 357 10.64 12.70 0.46
CA ASN A 357 10.40 12.15 -0.87
C ASN A 357 10.29 13.24 -1.95
N ALA A 358 10.99 14.36 -1.80
CA ALA A 358 10.99 15.44 -2.80
C ALA A 358 11.43 14.91 -4.18
N LEU A 359 10.81 15.41 -5.26
CA LEU A 359 11.07 14.94 -6.64
C LEU A 359 12.53 15.04 -7.02
N VAL A 360 13.19 16.14 -6.68
CA VAL A 360 14.63 16.32 -6.94
C VAL A 360 15.44 15.18 -6.29
N LYS A 361 15.08 14.75 -5.08
CA LYS A 361 15.77 13.65 -4.39
C LYS A 361 15.48 12.30 -5.05
N GLN A 362 14.24 12.09 -5.53
CA GLN A 362 13.86 10.85 -6.21
C GLN A 362 14.65 10.68 -7.51
N TYR A 363 14.70 11.71 -8.36
CA TYR A 363 15.47 11.66 -9.60
C TYR A 363 16.97 11.55 -9.34
N ALA A 364 17.49 12.22 -8.29
CA ALA A 364 18.90 12.08 -7.91
C ALA A 364 19.24 10.63 -7.54
N ALA A 365 18.41 9.98 -6.70
CA ALA A 365 18.60 8.59 -6.31
C ALA A 365 18.44 7.62 -7.51
N LEU A 366 17.50 7.90 -8.44
CA LEU A 366 17.33 7.09 -9.64
C LEU A 366 18.58 7.11 -10.52
N LEU A 367 19.16 8.29 -10.77
CA LEU A 367 20.32 8.44 -11.62
C LEU A 367 21.63 8.01 -10.95
N GLU A 368 21.67 8.00 -9.63
CA GLU A 368 22.77 7.46 -8.86
C GLU A 368 22.96 5.95 -9.08
N THR A 369 21.90 5.20 -9.41
CA THR A 369 21.99 3.78 -9.78
C THR A 369 22.82 3.52 -11.02
N GLU A 370 22.87 4.51 -11.94
CA GLU A 370 23.70 4.51 -13.15
C GLU A 370 25.07 5.18 -12.93
N GLY A 371 25.39 5.53 -11.69
CA GLY A 371 26.65 6.19 -11.33
C GLY A 371 26.72 7.67 -11.74
N VAL A 372 25.59 8.30 -12.02
CA VAL A 372 25.48 9.70 -12.43
C VAL A 372 24.93 10.56 -11.30
N THR A 373 25.67 11.60 -10.95
CA THR A 373 25.22 12.61 -9.98
C THR A 373 24.52 13.76 -10.71
N ILE A 374 23.24 13.97 -10.40
CA ILE A 374 22.48 15.12 -10.89
C ILE A 374 22.42 16.23 -9.84
N ILE A 375 22.59 17.49 -10.27
CA ILE A 375 22.51 18.66 -9.40
C ILE A 375 21.54 19.64 -10.02
N PHE A 376 20.49 19.98 -9.30
CA PHE A 376 19.56 21.05 -9.66
C PHE A 376 20.04 22.38 -9.07
N GLU A 377 20.26 23.37 -9.93
CA GLU A 377 20.54 24.71 -9.46
C GLU A 377 19.26 25.34 -8.90
N GLN A 378 19.39 26.19 -7.88
CA GLN A 378 18.26 26.82 -7.21
C GLN A 378 17.37 27.58 -8.22
N ASN A 379 17.97 28.32 -9.13
CA ASN A 379 17.26 29.05 -10.18
C ASN A 379 16.54 28.13 -11.19
N ALA A 380 16.98 26.90 -11.36
CA ALA A 380 16.29 25.92 -12.20
C ALA A 380 15.04 25.38 -11.47
N VAL A 381 15.14 25.12 -10.16
CA VAL A 381 14.00 24.72 -9.35
C VAL A 381 12.92 25.79 -9.30
N GLU A 382 13.32 27.05 -9.12
CA GLU A 382 12.42 28.20 -9.17
C GLU A 382 11.72 28.33 -10.53
N GLU A 383 12.44 28.12 -11.63
CA GLU A 383 11.87 28.16 -12.98
C GLU A 383 10.86 27.03 -13.20
N ILE A 384 11.16 25.79 -12.74
CA ILE A 384 10.23 24.66 -12.78
C ILE A 384 8.95 25.00 -12.00
N ALA A 385 9.09 25.51 -10.78
CA ALA A 385 7.98 25.90 -9.93
C ALA A 385 7.11 26.99 -10.55
N LYS A 386 7.74 28.02 -11.10
CA LYS A 386 7.06 29.11 -11.81
C LYS A 386 6.26 28.61 -13.00
N MET A 387 6.85 27.75 -13.83
CA MET A 387 6.18 27.16 -14.99
C MET A 387 5.02 26.28 -14.57
N ALA A 388 5.16 25.49 -13.49
CA ALA A 388 4.07 24.69 -12.95
C ALA A 388 2.90 25.55 -12.46
N ALA A 389 3.17 26.67 -11.79
CA ALA A 389 2.15 27.61 -11.37
C ALA A 389 1.42 28.23 -12.57
N GLN A 390 2.16 28.74 -13.55
CA GLN A 390 1.59 29.33 -14.76
C GLN A 390 0.71 28.37 -15.55
N LEU A 391 1.13 27.12 -15.69
CA LEU A 391 0.37 26.10 -16.38
C LEU A 391 -0.90 25.66 -15.62
N ASN A 392 -0.86 25.68 -14.30
CA ASN A 392 -2.05 25.44 -13.47
C ASN A 392 -3.03 26.64 -13.49
N GLU A 393 -2.57 27.85 -13.72
CA GLU A 393 -3.43 29.03 -13.88
C GLU A 393 -4.05 29.12 -15.28
N SER A 394 -3.29 28.77 -16.32
CA SER A 394 -3.72 28.90 -17.72
C SER A 394 -4.48 27.69 -18.25
N GLY A 395 -4.40 26.55 -17.60
CA GLY A 395 -5.02 25.30 -18.00
C GLY A 395 -5.80 24.62 -16.86
N GLU A 396 -5.92 23.30 -16.94
CA GLU A 396 -6.50 22.50 -15.86
C GLU A 396 -5.56 22.50 -14.64
N ASN A 397 -6.08 22.88 -13.50
CA ASN A 397 -5.31 22.90 -12.25
C ASN A 397 -5.21 21.49 -11.67
N ILE A 398 -4.08 20.82 -11.91
CA ILE A 398 -3.77 19.50 -11.36
C ILE A 398 -2.78 19.56 -10.17
N GLY A 399 -2.51 20.77 -9.66
CA GLY A 399 -1.67 21.01 -8.49
C GLY A 399 -0.25 20.46 -8.64
N ALA A 400 0.28 19.84 -7.60
CA ALA A 400 1.64 19.30 -7.58
C ALA A 400 1.88 18.14 -8.58
N ARG A 401 0.84 17.53 -9.15
CA ARG A 401 1.02 16.53 -10.23
C ARG A 401 1.71 17.14 -11.45
N ARG A 402 1.49 18.44 -11.69
CA ARG A 402 2.17 19.19 -12.76
C ARG A 402 3.70 19.13 -12.65
N LEU A 403 4.23 19.13 -11.43
CA LEU A 403 5.66 19.02 -11.20
C LEU A 403 6.25 17.71 -11.72
N HIS A 404 5.52 16.59 -11.59
CA HIS A 404 5.97 15.30 -12.14
C HIS A 404 6.08 15.36 -13.66
N THR A 405 5.06 15.90 -14.34
CA THR A 405 5.07 16.02 -15.80
C THR A 405 6.23 16.89 -16.26
N ILE A 406 6.39 18.09 -15.69
CA ILE A 406 7.48 19.00 -16.04
C ILE A 406 8.85 18.36 -15.80
N MET A 407 9.04 17.72 -14.64
CA MET A 407 10.30 17.05 -14.31
C MET A 407 10.62 15.91 -15.27
N SER A 408 9.62 15.10 -15.64
CA SER A 408 9.79 14.03 -16.63
C SER A 408 10.23 14.59 -17.97
N THR A 409 9.58 15.65 -18.46
CA THR A 409 9.91 16.28 -19.73
C THR A 409 11.31 16.90 -19.71
N VAL A 410 11.68 17.62 -18.64
CA VAL A 410 13.02 18.23 -18.52
C VAL A 410 14.14 17.20 -18.50
N LEU A 411 13.87 16.02 -17.99
CA LEU A 411 14.88 14.97 -17.80
C LEU A 411 14.82 13.88 -18.87
N GLU A 412 13.86 13.91 -19.81
CA GLU A 412 13.63 12.86 -20.80
C GLU A 412 14.89 12.52 -21.60
N ASP A 413 15.46 13.49 -22.31
CA ASP A 413 16.68 13.30 -23.10
C ASP A 413 17.86 12.84 -22.24
N ILE A 414 17.99 13.43 -21.04
CA ILE A 414 19.06 13.10 -20.11
C ILE A 414 18.96 11.63 -19.68
N MET A 415 17.76 11.18 -19.31
CA MET A 415 17.54 9.80 -18.85
C MET A 415 17.71 8.79 -19.99
N PHE A 416 17.38 9.19 -21.22
CA PHE A 416 17.57 8.35 -22.40
C PHE A 416 19.06 8.15 -22.72
N ASP A 417 19.86 9.21 -22.64
CA ASP A 417 21.28 9.19 -23.02
C ASP A 417 22.22 8.62 -21.93
N ILE A 418 21.81 8.60 -20.67
CA ILE A 418 22.67 8.23 -19.53
C ILE A 418 23.30 6.85 -19.67
N PRO A 419 22.60 5.75 -20.05
CA PRO A 419 23.22 4.43 -20.12
C PRO A 419 24.41 4.35 -21.06
N GLU A 420 24.45 5.19 -22.09
CA GLU A 420 25.52 5.24 -23.08
C GLU A 420 26.56 6.37 -22.81
N SER A 421 26.22 7.29 -21.90
CA SER A 421 27.04 8.47 -21.62
C SER A 421 28.14 8.17 -20.60
N LYS A 422 29.33 8.74 -20.88
CA LYS A 422 30.46 8.72 -19.91
C LYS A 422 30.37 9.86 -18.88
N THR A 423 29.31 10.63 -18.90
CA THR A 423 29.12 11.80 -18.03
C THR A 423 28.75 11.37 -16.64
N LYS A 424 29.59 11.69 -15.66
CA LYS A 424 29.34 11.34 -14.24
C LYS A 424 28.61 12.42 -13.44
N LYS A 425 28.47 13.62 -14.00
CA LYS A 425 27.89 14.77 -13.30
C LYS A 425 27.10 15.66 -14.25
N ILE A 426 25.82 15.83 -14.00
CA ILE A 426 24.92 16.65 -14.81
C ILE A 426 24.37 17.78 -13.92
N LYS A 427 24.35 19.01 -14.48
CA LYS A 427 23.76 20.17 -13.83
C LYS A 427 22.52 20.61 -14.58
N ILE A 428 21.40 20.66 -13.87
CA ILE A 428 20.15 21.24 -14.39
C ILE A 428 20.17 22.73 -14.11
N THR A 429 20.24 23.49 -15.17
CA THR A 429 20.29 24.96 -15.13
C THR A 429 18.96 25.54 -15.56
N ARG A 430 18.70 26.79 -15.22
CA ARG A 430 17.53 27.55 -15.67
C ARG A 430 17.43 27.58 -17.22
N ALA A 431 18.54 27.76 -17.90
CA ALA A 431 18.58 27.82 -19.36
C ALA A 431 18.14 26.48 -19.99
N LEU A 432 18.54 25.35 -19.40
CA LEU A 432 18.12 24.02 -19.85
C LEU A 432 16.59 23.88 -19.70
N VAL A 433 16.04 24.19 -18.51
CA VAL A 433 14.60 24.12 -18.24
C VAL A 433 13.82 24.98 -19.26
N GLN A 434 14.22 26.23 -19.46
CA GLN A 434 13.56 27.12 -20.40
C GLN A 434 13.63 26.61 -21.83
N ARG A 435 14.77 26.11 -22.26
CA ARG A 435 14.94 25.58 -23.62
C ARG A 435 14.05 24.36 -23.86
N THR A 436 14.04 23.40 -22.95
CA THR A 436 13.28 22.15 -23.10
C THR A 436 11.77 22.39 -23.06
N LEU A 437 11.29 23.33 -22.22
CA LEU A 437 9.87 23.59 -22.07
C LEU A 437 9.33 24.64 -23.04
N LYS A 438 10.18 25.41 -23.71
CA LYS A 438 9.74 26.52 -24.56
C LYS A 438 8.82 26.07 -25.68
N GLU A 439 9.21 25.04 -26.42
CA GLU A 439 8.43 24.51 -27.54
C GLU A 439 7.07 24.00 -27.11
N ILE A 440 7.01 23.35 -25.93
CA ILE A 440 5.78 22.78 -25.37
C ILE A 440 4.82 23.86 -24.85
N ILE A 441 5.38 24.96 -24.30
CA ILE A 441 4.57 26.06 -23.77
C ILE A 441 4.02 26.93 -24.90
N GLU A 442 4.78 27.13 -25.98
CA GLU A 442 4.39 27.93 -27.13
C GLU A 442 3.35 27.22 -28.01
N ASP A 443 3.34 25.88 -28.06
CA ASP A 443 2.37 25.08 -28.80
C ASP A 443 1.17 24.69 -27.91
N GLU A 444 -0.01 25.21 -28.23
CA GLU A 444 -1.23 24.98 -27.45
C GLU A 444 -1.68 23.52 -27.48
N ASP A 445 -1.48 22.81 -28.57
CA ASP A 445 -1.84 21.41 -28.71
C ASP A 445 -0.86 20.52 -27.94
N LEU A 446 0.47 20.75 -28.09
CA LEU A 446 1.48 20.03 -27.32
C LEU A 446 1.30 20.27 -25.82
N ARG A 447 0.97 21.49 -25.41
CA ARG A 447 0.69 21.82 -24.01
C ARG A 447 -0.48 21.00 -23.43
N LYS A 448 -1.55 20.78 -24.18
CA LYS A 448 -2.68 19.97 -23.74
C LYS A 448 -2.39 18.47 -23.67
N TYR A 449 -1.48 17.98 -24.53
CA TYR A 449 -1.15 16.56 -24.61
C TYR A 449 -0.02 16.13 -23.68
N ILE A 450 0.97 16.99 -23.44
CA ILE A 450 2.20 16.64 -22.70
C ILE A 450 2.17 17.18 -21.28
N LEU A 451 1.57 18.33 -21.07
CA LEU A 451 1.48 19.01 -19.78
C LEU A 451 0.04 19.07 -19.26
#